data_fbd7ead262094ee7e357b23de08a873c
#
_entry.id   fbd7ead262094ee7e357b23de08a873c
#
_cell.length_a   1.000
_cell.length_b   1.000
_cell.length_c   1.000
_cell.angle_alpha   90.00
_cell.angle_beta   90.00
_cell.angle_gamma   90.00
#
_symmetry.space_group_name_H-M   'P 1'
#
loop_
_entity.id
_entity.type
_entity.pdbx_description
1 polymer ?
#
loop_
_entity_poly.entity_id
_entity_poly.type
_entity_poly.pdbx_seq_one_letter_code
_entity_poly.pdbx_strand_id
1 'polypeptide(L)'
;FEEVSKVISLFLTFVINKFAPYAIFCLLTRTFAIYGIDSLKPALAYVVTVIIALFAYLFIAYPIYLMTMARVNPKPFMKKAAKVALFGFSTSSSAATLPLNRKTTVEELGVHDQIASFVLPLGMTVNMDGTAIMQVIAAMFVAVSSGYKVTFMSMAIIAILALIASIGTPAAPGAGAVILFTILTGMGYTNDAALLAYSLILAINRPIEMLVTSLNVTGDAATSVIVAKKEKMLDEEIYHS
;
A
#
# COMPACT_ATOMS: atom_id res chain seq x y z
N PHE A 1 -22.06 0.12 -15.94
CA PHE A 1 -21.24 0.06 -14.71
C PHE A 1 -20.02 0.96 -14.81
N GLU A 2 -19.28 1.01 -15.92
CA GLU A 2 -18.09 1.85 -16.10
C GLU A 2 -18.39 3.35 -15.96
N GLU A 3 -19.47 3.84 -16.54
CA GLU A 3 -19.88 5.25 -16.43
C GLU A 3 -20.20 5.64 -14.98
N VAL A 4 -20.89 4.78 -14.24
CA VAL A 4 -21.18 4.99 -12.81
C VAL A 4 -19.89 5.03 -11.98
N SER A 5 -18.97 4.10 -12.26
CA SER A 5 -17.65 4.06 -11.60
C SER A 5 -16.83 5.33 -11.87
N LYS A 6 -16.85 5.86 -13.11
CA LYS A 6 -16.22 7.14 -13.45
C LYS A 6 -16.81 8.31 -12.68
N VAL A 7 -18.14 8.39 -12.60
CA VAL A 7 -18.83 9.47 -11.86
C VAL A 7 -18.48 9.41 -10.38
N ILE A 8 -18.50 8.21 -9.77
CA ILE A 8 -18.13 8.02 -8.38
C ILE A 8 -16.67 8.42 -8.15
N SER A 9 -15.75 8.00 -9.02
CA SER A 9 -14.32 8.35 -8.92
C SER A 9 -14.09 9.85 -9.06
N LEU A 10 -14.77 10.53 -9.96
CA LEU A 10 -14.70 12.00 -10.12
C LEU A 10 -15.22 12.70 -8.87
N PHE A 11 -16.36 12.25 -8.33
CA PHE A 11 -16.92 12.80 -7.11
C PHE A 11 -15.98 12.62 -5.91
N LEU A 12 -15.46 11.41 -5.71
CA LEU A 12 -14.49 11.13 -4.64
C LEU A 12 -13.23 11.98 -4.79
N THR A 13 -12.70 12.10 -6.00
CA THR A 13 -11.52 12.93 -6.29
C THR A 13 -11.80 14.41 -5.98
N PHE A 14 -12.97 14.90 -6.36
CA PHE A 14 -13.39 16.27 -6.03
C PHE A 14 -13.47 16.48 -4.51
N VAL A 15 -14.14 15.58 -3.78
CA VAL A 15 -14.27 15.66 -2.31
C VAL A 15 -12.87 15.61 -1.66
N ILE A 16 -12.03 14.66 -2.04
CA ILE A 16 -10.69 14.53 -1.48
C ILE A 16 -9.86 15.79 -1.75
N ASN A 17 -9.80 16.27 -2.99
CA ASN A 17 -8.97 17.42 -3.34
C ASN A 17 -9.46 18.72 -2.73
N LYS A 18 -10.77 18.91 -2.56
CA LYS A 18 -11.34 20.15 -2.03
C LYS A 18 -11.46 20.18 -0.50
N PHE A 19 -11.86 19.06 0.12
CA PHE A 19 -12.19 19.02 1.55
C PHE A 19 -11.09 18.42 2.41
N ALA A 20 -10.31 17.44 1.90
CA ALA A 20 -9.27 16.82 2.69
C ALA A 20 -8.19 17.81 3.21
N PRO A 21 -7.72 18.83 2.46
CA PRO A 21 -6.77 19.80 2.99
C PRO A 21 -7.27 20.53 4.22
N TYR A 22 -8.56 20.93 4.22
CA TYR A 22 -9.17 21.60 5.37
C TYR A 22 -9.34 20.65 6.56
N ALA A 23 -9.79 19.42 6.31
CA ALA A 23 -9.92 18.41 7.34
C ALA A 23 -8.54 18.08 7.98
N ILE A 24 -7.50 17.92 7.15
CA ILE A 24 -6.13 17.71 7.61
C ILE A 24 -5.64 18.89 8.43
N PHE A 25 -5.86 20.12 7.96
CA PHE A 25 -5.47 21.32 8.69
C PHE A 25 -6.16 21.38 10.07
N CYS A 26 -7.46 21.13 10.14
CA CYS A 26 -8.20 21.10 11.41
C CYS A 26 -7.68 19.99 12.35
N LEU A 27 -7.42 18.79 11.81
CA LEU A 27 -6.88 17.66 12.60
C LEU A 27 -5.50 17.97 13.14
N LEU A 28 -4.60 18.51 12.32
CA LEU A 28 -3.25 18.89 12.76
C LEU A 28 -3.31 20.01 13.80
N THR A 29 -4.11 21.05 13.55
CA THR A 29 -4.27 22.16 14.50
C THR A 29 -4.77 21.68 15.84
N ARG A 30 -5.81 20.80 15.86
CA ARG A 30 -6.31 20.20 17.09
C ARG A 30 -5.22 19.37 17.78
N THR A 31 -4.49 18.55 17.04
CA THR A 31 -3.43 17.69 17.58
C THR A 31 -2.33 18.54 18.24
N PHE A 32 -1.85 19.56 17.56
CA PHE A 32 -0.82 20.44 18.13
C PHE A 32 -1.32 21.30 19.30
N ALA A 33 -2.57 21.74 19.27
CA ALA A 33 -3.15 22.51 20.36
C ALA A 33 -3.29 21.68 21.66
N ILE A 34 -3.59 20.37 21.54
CA ILE A 34 -3.79 19.50 22.68
C ILE A 34 -2.48 18.89 23.20
N TYR A 35 -1.60 18.45 22.30
CA TYR A 35 -0.44 17.60 22.63
C TYR A 35 0.92 18.27 22.40
N GLY A 36 0.94 19.47 21.82
CA GLY A 36 2.17 20.19 21.51
C GLY A 36 3.02 19.51 20.42
N ILE A 37 4.19 20.10 20.16
CA ILE A 37 5.14 19.61 19.14
C ILE A 37 5.76 18.26 19.52
N ASP A 38 5.79 17.89 20.79
CA ASP A 38 6.35 16.62 21.26
C ASP A 38 5.57 15.40 20.76
N SER A 39 4.32 15.56 20.37
CA SER A 39 3.51 14.50 19.73
C SER A 39 4.05 14.08 18.35
N LEU A 40 4.89 14.90 17.73
CA LEU A 40 5.52 14.59 16.44
C LEU A 40 6.61 13.51 16.56
N LYS A 41 7.29 13.37 17.68
CA LYS A 41 8.37 12.39 17.82
C LYS A 41 7.91 10.95 17.60
N PRO A 42 6.82 10.48 18.26
CA PRO A 42 6.27 9.15 17.97
C PRO A 42 5.77 9.01 16.53
N ALA A 43 5.14 10.06 15.98
CA ALA A 43 4.66 10.06 14.60
C ALA A 43 5.80 9.94 13.58
N LEU A 44 6.93 10.61 13.83
CA LEU A 44 8.11 10.50 13.00
C LEU A 44 8.70 9.08 13.04
N ALA A 45 8.72 8.44 14.21
CA ALA A 45 9.14 7.04 14.34
C ALA A 45 8.24 6.11 13.52
N TYR A 46 6.92 6.31 13.53
CA TYR A 46 5.98 5.60 12.67
C TYR A 46 6.33 5.78 11.19
N VAL A 47 6.47 7.01 10.73
CA VAL A 47 6.80 7.33 9.32
C VAL A 47 8.09 6.65 8.88
N VAL A 48 9.16 6.80 9.65
CA VAL A 48 10.48 6.22 9.34
C VAL A 48 10.40 4.69 9.32
N THR A 49 9.72 4.09 10.28
CA THR A 49 9.57 2.62 10.34
C THR A 49 8.82 2.08 9.11
N VAL A 50 7.71 2.72 8.71
CA VAL A 50 6.97 2.31 7.53
C VAL A 50 7.83 2.46 6.27
N ILE A 51 8.51 3.58 6.09
CA ILE A 51 9.39 3.81 4.93
C ILE A 51 10.46 2.72 4.84
N ILE A 52 11.16 2.45 5.95
CA ILE A 52 12.20 1.41 5.99
C ILE A 52 11.60 0.04 5.65
N ALA A 53 10.43 -0.32 6.22
CA ALA A 53 9.78 -1.59 5.97
C ALA A 53 9.35 -1.75 4.49
N LEU A 54 8.77 -0.70 3.88
CA LEU A 54 8.37 -0.71 2.48
C LEU A 54 9.57 -0.85 1.55
N PHE A 55 10.65 -0.10 1.77
CA PHE A 55 11.87 -0.24 0.97
C PHE A 55 12.57 -1.59 1.18
N ALA A 56 12.61 -2.09 2.41
CA ALA A 56 13.14 -3.43 2.68
C ALA A 56 12.34 -4.50 1.93
N TYR A 57 11.02 -4.40 1.94
CA TYR A 57 10.17 -5.34 1.20
C TYR A 57 10.39 -5.23 -0.31
N LEU A 58 10.43 -4.03 -0.86
CA LEU A 58 10.66 -3.78 -2.29
C LEU A 58 12.01 -4.33 -2.77
N PHE A 59 13.09 -4.06 -2.03
CA PHE A 59 14.46 -4.38 -2.48
C PHE A 59 14.97 -5.74 -1.99
N ILE A 60 14.30 -6.37 -1.03
CA ILE A 60 14.71 -7.68 -0.49
C ILE A 60 13.67 -8.75 -0.84
N ALA A 61 12.39 -8.55 -0.49
CA ALA A 61 11.38 -9.59 -0.65
C ALA A 61 11.07 -9.88 -2.13
N TYR A 62 10.79 -8.88 -2.95
CA TYR A 62 10.49 -9.12 -4.36
C TYR A 62 11.66 -9.74 -5.14
N PRO A 63 12.91 -9.29 -5.01
CA PRO A 63 14.05 -10.00 -5.57
C PRO A 63 14.15 -11.45 -5.12
N ILE A 64 13.94 -11.74 -3.83
CA ILE A 64 13.93 -13.10 -3.32
C ILE A 64 12.80 -13.92 -3.95
N TYR A 65 11.58 -13.41 -4.05
CA TYR A 65 10.47 -14.11 -4.70
C TYR A 65 10.75 -14.41 -6.16
N LEU A 66 11.30 -13.46 -6.92
CA LEU A 66 11.68 -13.68 -8.33
C LEU A 66 12.77 -14.74 -8.46
N MET A 67 13.79 -14.72 -7.61
CA MET A 67 14.87 -15.72 -7.63
C MET A 67 14.41 -17.11 -7.21
N THR A 68 13.56 -17.20 -6.20
CA THR A 68 13.16 -18.50 -5.62
C THR A 68 11.96 -19.12 -6.32
N MET A 69 10.94 -18.33 -6.64
CA MET A 69 9.68 -18.82 -7.19
C MET A 69 9.67 -18.85 -8.73
N ALA A 70 10.24 -17.82 -9.37
CA ALA A 70 10.33 -17.75 -10.82
C ALA A 70 11.69 -18.21 -11.36
N ARG A 71 12.73 -18.28 -10.53
CA ARG A 71 14.11 -18.60 -10.92
C ARG A 71 14.64 -17.70 -12.04
N VAL A 72 14.31 -16.41 -11.98
CA VAL A 72 14.79 -15.40 -12.91
C VAL A 72 15.71 -14.39 -12.19
N ASN A 73 16.57 -13.71 -12.96
CA ASN A 73 17.38 -12.61 -12.42
C ASN A 73 16.49 -11.40 -12.09
N PRO A 74 16.47 -10.88 -10.85
CA PRO A 74 15.60 -9.76 -10.49
C PRO A 74 16.03 -8.41 -11.07
N LYS A 75 17.28 -8.24 -11.54
CA LYS A 75 17.79 -6.96 -12.00
C LYS A 75 17.00 -6.36 -13.19
N PRO A 76 16.68 -7.11 -14.27
CA PRO A 76 15.85 -6.58 -15.35
C PRO A 76 14.48 -6.15 -14.86
N PHE A 77 13.84 -6.94 -13.98
CA PHE A 77 12.56 -6.61 -13.37
C PHE A 77 12.62 -5.27 -12.64
N MET A 78 13.56 -5.12 -11.69
CA MET A 78 13.69 -3.91 -10.89
C MET A 78 13.88 -2.66 -11.73
N LYS A 79 14.68 -2.75 -12.82
CA LYS A 79 14.91 -1.64 -13.76
C LYS A 79 13.62 -1.26 -14.50
N LYS A 80 12.91 -2.25 -15.05
CA LYS A 80 11.72 -2.04 -15.88
C LYS A 80 10.49 -1.66 -15.07
N ALA A 81 10.31 -2.27 -13.88
CA ALA A 81 9.20 -1.96 -12.97
C ALA A 81 9.33 -0.59 -12.28
N ALA A 82 10.52 0.01 -12.25
CA ALA A 82 10.74 1.30 -11.59
C ALA A 82 9.80 2.41 -12.09
N LYS A 83 9.48 2.46 -13.38
CA LYS A 83 8.54 3.45 -13.93
C LYS A 83 7.10 3.21 -13.48
N VAL A 84 6.70 1.94 -13.32
CA VAL A 84 5.38 1.58 -12.77
C VAL A 84 5.31 2.01 -11.31
N ALA A 85 6.38 1.73 -10.54
CA ALA A 85 6.51 2.16 -9.15
C ALA A 85 6.41 3.69 -9.01
N LEU A 86 7.12 4.45 -9.85
CA LEU A 86 7.07 5.92 -9.86
C LEU A 86 5.69 6.45 -10.23
N PHE A 87 5.01 5.83 -11.19
CA PHE A 87 3.66 6.24 -11.58
C PHE A 87 2.66 5.91 -10.46
N GLY A 88 2.76 4.73 -9.84
CA GLY A 88 1.98 4.36 -8.66
C GLY A 88 2.20 5.32 -7.49
N PHE A 89 3.46 5.73 -7.26
CA PHE A 89 3.80 6.76 -6.29
C PHE A 89 3.08 8.07 -6.58
N SER A 90 3.09 8.55 -7.82
CA SER A 90 2.50 9.84 -8.18
C SER A 90 0.97 9.83 -8.12
N THR A 91 0.32 8.73 -8.49
CA THR A 91 -1.13 8.60 -8.52
C THR A 91 -1.74 8.21 -7.17
N SER A 92 -1.00 7.50 -6.34
CA SER A 92 -1.50 6.80 -5.14
C SER A 92 -2.73 5.92 -5.43
N SER A 93 -2.85 5.41 -6.64
CA SER A 93 -3.98 4.57 -7.07
C SER A 93 -3.48 3.43 -7.93
N SER A 94 -3.64 2.19 -7.45
CA SER A 94 -3.32 1.00 -8.23
C SER A 94 -4.21 0.89 -9.47
N ALA A 95 -5.47 1.32 -9.37
CA ALA A 95 -6.40 1.35 -10.49
C ALA A 95 -5.94 2.32 -11.60
N ALA A 96 -5.51 3.53 -11.24
CA ALA A 96 -4.99 4.50 -12.21
C ALA A 96 -3.65 4.04 -12.82
N THR A 97 -2.89 3.20 -12.12
CA THR A 97 -1.59 2.68 -12.58
C THR A 97 -1.75 1.45 -13.49
N LEU A 98 -2.88 0.76 -13.43
CA LEU A 98 -3.12 -0.51 -14.12
C LEU A 98 -2.79 -0.47 -15.64
N PRO A 99 -3.17 0.55 -16.43
CA PRO A 99 -2.84 0.58 -17.85
C PRO A 99 -1.34 0.59 -18.13
N LEU A 100 -0.58 1.39 -17.39
CA LEU A 100 0.88 1.45 -17.51
C LEU A 100 1.52 0.16 -17.01
N ASN A 101 1.03 -0.39 -15.89
CA ASN A 101 1.52 -1.66 -15.34
C ASN A 101 1.34 -2.80 -16.36
N ARG A 102 0.14 -2.91 -16.97
CA ARG A 102 -0.12 -3.91 -18.00
C ARG A 102 0.80 -3.75 -19.22
N LYS A 103 0.92 -2.53 -19.73
CA LYS A 103 1.82 -2.26 -20.85
C LYS A 103 3.26 -2.68 -20.54
N THR A 104 3.80 -2.27 -19.40
CA THR A 104 5.16 -2.63 -18.97
C THR A 104 5.33 -4.13 -18.79
N THR A 105 4.33 -4.77 -18.16
CA THR A 105 4.38 -6.21 -17.85
C THR A 105 4.36 -7.05 -19.14
N VAL A 106 3.57 -6.67 -20.14
CA VAL A 106 3.51 -7.39 -21.40
C VAL A 106 4.69 -7.06 -22.31
N GLU A 107 4.90 -5.77 -22.61
CA GLU A 107 5.83 -5.35 -23.65
C GLU A 107 7.30 -5.37 -23.22
N GLU A 108 7.57 -5.22 -21.92
CA GLU A 108 8.95 -5.09 -21.43
C GLU A 108 9.37 -6.21 -20.50
N LEU A 109 8.44 -6.73 -19.66
CA LEU A 109 8.73 -7.88 -18.81
C LEU A 109 8.46 -9.22 -19.50
N GLY A 110 7.91 -9.23 -20.73
CA GLY A 110 7.71 -10.44 -21.52
C GLY A 110 6.63 -11.37 -21.00
N VAL A 111 5.73 -10.89 -20.16
CA VAL A 111 4.58 -11.67 -19.64
C VAL A 111 3.52 -11.76 -20.74
N HIS A 112 3.05 -12.97 -21.05
CA HIS A 112 1.97 -13.15 -22.01
C HIS A 112 0.71 -12.39 -21.60
N ASP A 113 0.04 -11.75 -22.56
CA ASP A 113 -1.09 -10.86 -22.31
C ASP A 113 -2.25 -11.53 -21.54
N GLN A 114 -2.49 -12.80 -21.79
CA GLN A 114 -3.52 -13.56 -21.05
C GLN A 114 -3.25 -13.61 -19.54
N ILE A 115 -1.99 -13.78 -19.14
CA ILE A 115 -1.60 -13.78 -17.72
C ILE A 115 -1.71 -12.36 -17.16
N ALA A 116 -1.16 -11.36 -17.84
CA ALA A 116 -1.20 -9.98 -17.38
C ALA A 116 -2.65 -9.46 -17.23
N SER A 117 -3.52 -9.78 -18.18
CA SER A 117 -4.94 -9.37 -18.18
C SER A 117 -5.76 -9.98 -17.04
N PHE A 118 -5.32 -11.09 -16.48
CA PHE A 118 -5.96 -11.72 -15.33
C PHE A 118 -5.30 -11.32 -14.00
N VAL A 119 -3.97 -11.44 -13.92
CA VAL A 119 -3.25 -11.26 -12.66
C VAL A 119 -3.23 -9.81 -12.19
N LEU A 120 -3.02 -8.85 -13.11
CA LEU A 120 -2.91 -7.44 -12.70
C LEU A 120 -4.22 -6.85 -12.16
N PRO A 121 -5.40 -7.05 -12.78
CA PRO A 121 -6.67 -6.58 -12.21
C PRO A 121 -7.02 -7.28 -10.89
N LEU A 122 -6.68 -8.57 -10.75
CA LEU A 122 -6.88 -9.31 -9.50
C LEU A 122 -5.91 -8.78 -8.43
N GLY A 123 -4.64 -8.64 -8.75
CA GLY A 123 -3.60 -8.13 -7.86
C GLY A 123 -3.94 -6.73 -7.33
N MET A 124 -4.41 -5.85 -8.19
CA MET A 124 -4.83 -4.50 -7.83
C MET A 124 -5.76 -4.44 -6.60
N THR A 125 -6.53 -5.49 -6.34
CA THR A 125 -7.47 -5.57 -5.21
C THR A 125 -7.04 -6.54 -4.12
N VAL A 126 -6.25 -7.56 -4.44
CA VAL A 126 -5.88 -8.65 -3.52
C VAL A 126 -4.43 -8.52 -3.04
N ASN A 127 -3.52 -8.11 -3.93
CA ASN A 127 -2.11 -7.99 -3.62
C ASN A 127 -1.80 -6.59 -3.05
N MET A 128 -2.10 -6.40 -1.78
CA MET A 128 -1.96 -5.13 -1.06
C MET A 128 -0.86 -5.21 0.02
N ASP A 129 0.32 -5.73 -0.35
CA ASP A 129 1.44 -5.96 0.57
C ASP A 129 1.86 -4.70 1.34
N GLY A 130 2.04 -3.60 0.63
CA GLY A 130 2.40 -2.32 1.23
C GLY A 130 1.32 -1.79 2.17
N THR A 131 0.05 -2.00 1.81
CA THR A 131 -1.09 -1.61 2.66
C THR A 131 -1.10 -2.43 3.95
N ALA A 132 -0.90 -3.75 3.88
CA ALA A 132 -0.83 -4.62 5.05
C ALA A 132 0.35 -4.23 5.97
N ILE A 133 1.53 -3.99 5.42
CA ILE A 133 2.72 -3.54 6.17
C ILE A 133 2.42 -2.21 6.89
N MET A 134 1.89 -1.23 6.18
CA MET A 134 1.53 0.07 6.74
C MET A 134 0.49 -0.08 7.86
N GLN A 135 -0.56 -0.87 7.65
CA GLN A 135 -1.63 -1.07 8.63
C GLN A 135 -1.14 -1.77 9.91
N VAL A 136 -0.26 -2.78 9.79
CA VAL A 136 0.35 -3.44 10.96
C VAL A 136 1.15 -2.44 11.79
N ILE A 137 2.05 -1.69 11.15
CA ILE A 137 2.91 -0.72 11.85
C ILE A 137 2.06 0.40 12.46
N ALA A 138 1.05 0.88 11.73
CA ALA A 138 0.14 1.91 12.21
C ALA A 138 -0.70 1.44 13.41
N ALA A 139 -1.24 0.23 13.37
CA ALA A 139 -2.01 -0.32 14.49
C ALA A 139 -1.13 -0.51 15.74
N MET A 140 0.11 -0.95 15.55
CA MET A 140 1.07 -1.05 16.66
C MET A 140 1.47 0.32 17.22
N PHE A 141 1.67 1.31 16.33
CA PHE A 141 1.92 2.69 16.75
C PHE A 141 0.77 3.22 17.60
N VAL A 142 -0.48 3.04 17.15
CA VAL A 142 -1.67 3.46 17.92
C VAL A 142 -1.73 2.75 19.26
N ALA A 143 -1.53 1.42 19.28
CA ALA A 143 -1.56 0.65 20.52
C ALA A 143 -0.55 1.18 21.56
N VAL A 144 0.71 1.33 21.15
CA VAL A 144 1.77 1.81 22.05
C VAL A 144 1.53 3.24 22.51
N SER A 145 1.17 4.14 21.59
CA SER A 145 0.90 5.56 21.92
C SER A 145 -0.29 5.76 22.83
N SER A 146 -1.21 4.79 22.88
CA SER A 146 -2.45 4.85 23.66
C SER A 146 -2.41 4.05 24.95
N GLY A 147 -1.23 3.52 25.31
CA GLY A 147 -1.01 2.79 26.55
C GLY A 147 -1.50 1.34 26.55
N TYR A 148 -1.87 0.78 25.39
CA TYR A 148 -2.21 -0.64 25.30
C TYR A 148 -0.96 -1.50 25.37
N LYS A 149 -1.06 -2.65 26.04
CA LYS A 149 0.04 -3.63 26.08
C LYS A 149 0.10 -4.38 24.74
N VAL A 150 1.26 -4.27 24.08
CA VAL A 150 1.53 -5.05 22.87
C VAL A 150 2.22 -6.35 23.27
N THR A 151 1.58 -7.48 22.99
CA THR A 151 2.10 -8.82 23.20
C THR A 151 2.35 -9.50 21.85
N PHE A 152 3.11 -10.60 21.84
CA PHE A 152 3.28 -11.39 20.62
C PHE A 152 1.93 -11.85 20.03
N MET A 153 0.99 -12.23 20.88
CA MET A 153 -0.36 -12.62 20.46
C MET A 153 -1.11 -11.44 19.81
N SER A 154 -1.07 -10.23 20.42
CA SER A 154 -1.72 -9.06 19.82
C SER A 154 -1.08 -8.67 18.48
N MET A 155 0.25 -8.81 18.33
CA MET A 155 0.92 -8.60 17.04
C MET A 155 0.44 -9.58 15.98
N ALA A 156 0.31 -10.86 16.31
CA ALA A 156 -0.19 -11.88 15.39
C ALA A 156 -1.64 -11.59 14.95
N ILE A 157 -2.50 -11.18 15.89
CA ILE A 157 -3.89 -10.82 15.58
C ILE A 157 -3.94 -9.57 14.69
N ILE A 158 -3.16 -8.53 14.99
CA ILE A 158 -3.05 -7.33 14.15
C ILE A 158 -2.61 -7.71 12.72
N ALA A 159 -1.62 -8.59 12.58
CA ALA A 159 -1.15 -9.03 11.26
C ALA A 159 -2.24 -9.76 10.47
N ILE A 160 -3.00 -10.64 11.11
CA ILE A 160 -4.13 -11.34 10.46
C ILE A 160 -5.23 -10.36 10.06
N LEU A 161 -5.61 -9.45 10.96
CA LEU A 161 -6.62 -8.42 10.68
C LEU A 161 -6.16 -7.50 9.55
N ALA A 162 -4.88 -7.11 9.52
CA ALA A 162 -4.32 -6.29 8.45
C ALA A 162 -4.31 -7.01 7.10
N LEU A 163 -3.99 -8.31 7.06
CA LEU A 163 -4.11 -9.12 5.85
C LEU A 163 -5.54 -9.15 5.32
N ILE A 164 -6.52 -9.41 6.18
CA ILE A 164 -7.94 -9.44 5.77
C ILE A 164 -8.40 -8.05 5.33
N ALA A 165 -8.05 -7.01 6.08
CA ALA A 165 -8.43 -5.64 5.81
C ALA A 165 -7.77 -5.10 4.52
N SER A 166 -6.52 -5.48 4.25
CA SER A 166 -5.80 -5.05 3.05
C SER A 166 -6.45 -5.59 1.78
N ILE A 167 -6.88 -6.85 1.76
CA ILE A 167 -7.60 -7.47 0.63
C ILE A 167 -8.93 -6.75 0.33
N GLY A 168 -9.59 -6.20 1.35
CA GLY A 168 -10.81 -5.42 1.21
C GLY A 168 -10.60 -3.94 0.93
N THR A 169 -9.36 -3.47 0.85
CA THR A 169 -9.05 -2.06 0.66
C THR A 169 -9.25 -1.65 -0.80
N PRO A 170 -10.08 -0.61 -1.09
CA PRO A 170 -10.23 -0.10 -2.44
C PRO A 170 -8.89 0.40 -3.02
N ALA A 171 -8.67 0.20 -4.32
CA ALA A 171 -7.47 0.64 -5.03
C ALA A 171 -7.44 2.17 -5.29
N ALA A 172 -7.90 2.95 -4.32
CA ALA A 172 -8.08 4.40 -4.36
C ALA A 172 -7.25 5.10 -3.27
N PRO A 173 -6.84 6.36 -3.51
CA PRO A 173 -6.07 7.14 -2.56
C PRO A 173 -6.76 7.29 -1.20
N GLY A 174 -6.02 7.09 -0.10
CA GLY A 174 -6.52 7.27 1.26
C GLY A 174 -7.24 6.07 1.88
N ALA A 175 -7.59 5.07 1.07
CA ALA A 175 -8.40 3.94 1.53
C ALA A 175 -7.73 3.10 2.62
N GLY A 176 -6.41 2.88 2.51
CA GLY A 176 -5.66 2.07 3.47
C GLY A 176 -5.70 2.62 4.90
N ALA A 177 -5.54 3.94 5.04
CA ALA A 177 -5.60 4.59 6.34
C ALA A 177 -7.02 4.61 6.92
N VAL A 178 -8.05 4.73 6.08
CA VAL A 178 -9.46 4.67 6.54
C VAL A 178 -9.80 3.28 7.07
N ILE A 179 -9.42 2.22 6.35
CA ILE A 179 -9.69 0.84 6.75
C ILE A 179 -8.90 0.42 8.00
N LEU A 180 -7.76 1.07 8.29
CA LEU A 180 -7.03 0.88 9.55
C LEU A 180 -7.95 0.99 10.78
N PHE A 181 -8.96 1.84 10.74
CA PHE A 181 -9.94 1.98 11.84
C PHE A 181 -10.66 0.66 12.17
N THR A 182 -10.91 -0.17 11.13
CA THR A 182 -11.52 -1.50 11.33
C THR A 182 -10.60 -2.43 12.13
N ILE A 183 -9.28 -2.35 11.90
CA ILE A 183 -8.30 -3.12 12.67
C ILE A 183 -8.27 -2.64 14.14
N LEU A 184 -8.25 -1.33 14.35
CA LEU A 184 -8.22 -0.75 15.68
C LEU A 184 -9.47 -1.11 16.50
N THR A 185 -10.66 -1.04 15.89
CA THR A 185 -11.91 -1.46 16.53
C THR A 185 -11.94 -2.96 16.79
N GLY A 186 -11.47 -3.78 15.86
CA GLY A 186 -11.35 -5.22 16.04
C GLY A 186 -10.40 -5.63 17.17
N MET A 187 -9.38 -4.82 17.44
CA MET A 187 -8.47 -4.98 18.58
C MET A 187 -8.97 -4.35 19.89
N GLY A 188 -10.09 -3.60 19.86
CA GLY A 188 -10.58 -2.84 20.99
C GLY A 188 -9.74 -1.60 21.33
N TYR A 189 -8.95 -1.08 20.38
CA TYR A 189 -8.13 0.13 20.55
C TYR A 189 -8.96 1.38 20.24
N THR A 190 -9.88 1.73 21.16
CA THR A 190 -10.91 2.76 20.93
C THR A 190 -10.97 3.85 21.99
N ASN A 191 -9.97 3.91 22.89
CA ASN A 191 -9.91 5.01 23.86
C ASN A 191 -9.56 6.35 23.19
N ASP A 192 -9.75 7.47 23.86
CA ASP A 192 -9.51 8.81 23.30
C ASP A 192 -8.09 9.00 22.79
N ALA A 193 -7.09 8.40 23.46
CA ALA A 193 -5.70 8.44 23.04
C ALA A 193 -5.48 7.67 21.72
N ALA A 194 -6.16 6.53 21.53
CA ALA A 194 -6.09 5.77 20.27
C ALA A 194 -6.76 6.52 19.12
N LEU A 195 -7.92 7.10 19.35
CA LEU A 195 -8.61 7.91 18.35
C LEU A 195 -7.77 9.11 17.93
N LEU A 196 -7.06 9.70 18.86
CA LEU A 196 -6.15 10.79 18.57
C LEU A 196 -4.92 10.34 17.76
N ALA A 197 -4.25 9.27 18.20
CA ALA A 197 -3.11 8.70 17.47
C ALA A 197 -3.51 8.30 16.04
N TYR A 198 -4.71 7.72 15.89
CA TYR A 198 -5.28 7.43 14.56
C TYR A 198 -5.52 8.70 13.73
N SER A 199 -6.07 9.77 14.34
CA SER A 199 -6.27 11.06 13.67
C SER A 199 -4.95 11.65 13.18
N LEU A 200 -3.87 11.49 13.95
CA LEU A 200 -2.54 11.92 13.56
C LEU A 200 -2.04 11.13 12.34
N ILE A 201 -2.24 9.80 12.34
CA ILE A 201 -1.91 8.97 11.16
C ILE A 201 -2.67 9.49 9.93
N LEU A 202 -3.98 9.69 10.00
CA LEU A 202 -4.76 10.20 8.87
C LEU A 202 -4.19 11.50 8.30
N ALA A 203 -3.70 12.39 9.17
CA ALA A 203 -3.15 13.68 8.76
C ALA A 203 -1.79 13.58 8.04
N ILE A 204 -0.93 12.63 8.44
CA ILE A 204 0.45 12.51 7.93
C ILE A 204 0.65 11.38 6.92
N ASN A 205 -0.34 10.52 6.72
CA ASN A 205 -0.18 9.27 5.98
C ASN A 205 -0.06 9.45 4.45
N ARG A 206 -0.41 10.61 3.93
CA ARG A 206 -0.48 10.80 2.47
C ARG A 206 0.82 10.44 1.73
N PRO A 207 2.02 10.91 2.14
CA PRO A 207 3.28 10.50 1.50
C PRO A 207 3.57 9.01 1.64
N ILE A 208 3.14 8.40 2.76
CA ILE A 208 3.29 6.96 3.00
C ILE A 208 2.44 6.16 2.00
N GLU A 209 1.19 6.56 1.76
CA GLU A 209 0.31 5.91 0.81
C GLU A 209 0.81 5.96 -0.63
N MET A 210 1.55 7.01 -1.00
CA MET A 210 2.25 7.07 -2.28
C MET A 210 3.28 5.93 -2.39
N LEU A 211 4.08 5.69 -1.36
CA LEU A 211 5.04 4.58 -1.30
C LEU A 211 4.34 3.22 -1.23
N VAL A 212 3.27 3.10 -0.45
CA VAL A 212 2.44 1.89 -0.35
C VAL A 212 1.92 1.48 -1.73
N THR A 213 1.36 2.41 -2.48
CA THR A 213 0.86 2.15 -3.84
C THR A 213 1.99 1.74 -4.78
N SER A 214 3.13 2.44 -4.70
CA SER A 214 4.34 2.09 -5.45
C SER A 214 4.76 0.63 -5.23
N LEU A 215 4.72 0.17 -3.99
CA LEU A 215 5.01 -1.22 -3.63
C LEU A 215 3.96 -2.19 -4.19
N ASN A 216 2.67 -1.91 -3.96
CA ASN A 216 1.57 -2.77 -4.39
C ASN A 216 1.61 -3.04 -5.90
N VAL A 217 1.70 -1.97 -6.72
CA VAL A 217 1.72 -2.13 -8.19
C VAL A 217 2.98 -2.84 -8.70
N THR A 218 4.10 -2.73 -7.98
CA THR A 218 5.33 -3.48 -8.28
C THR A 218 5.14 -4.96 -7.95
N GLY A 219 4.45 -5.28 -6.84
CA GLY A 219 4.08 -6.64 -6.47
C GLY A 219 3.17 -7.31 -7.48
N ASP A 220 2.20 -6.57 -8.04
CA ASP A 220 1.32 -7.08 -9.11
C ASP A 220 2.14 -7.51 -10.33
N ALA A 221 3.10 -6.69 -10.76
CA ALA A 221 4.00 -7.03 -11.86
C ALA A 221 4.90 -8.23 -11.52
N ALA A 222 5.47 -8.29 -10.29
CA ALA A 222 6.30 -9.40 -9.85
C ALA A 222 5.51 -10.72 -9.83
N THR A 223 4.29 -10.68 -9.31
CA THR A 223 3.39 -11.84 -9.30
C THR A 223 3.07 -12.30 -10.72
N SER A 224 2.82 -11.36 -11.65
CA SER A 224 2.59 -11.68 -13.06
C SER A 224 3.77 -12.40 -13.70
N VAL A 225 5.00 -11.96 -13.43
CA VAL A 225 6.23 -12.62 -13.92
C VAL A 225 6.36 -14.04 -13.31
N ILE A 226 6.09 -14.19 -12.01
CA ILE A 226 6.16 -15.50 -11.33
C ILE A 226 5.15 -16.48 -11.93
N VAL A 227 3.90 -16.04 -12.12
CA VAL A 227 2.84 -16.87 -12.72
C VAL A 227 3.19 -17.22 -14.16
N ALA A 228 3.56 -16.23 -14.98
CA ALA A 228 3.93 -16.45 -16.38
C ALA A 228 5.09 -17.44 -16.53
N LYS A 229 6.09 -17.37 -15.64
CA LYS A 229 7.22 -18.31 -15.66
C LYS A 229 6.78 -19.73 -15.32
N LYS A 230 5.88 -19.89 -14.33
CA LYS A 230 5.36 -21.21 -13.94
C LYS A 230 4.48 -21.84 -15.03
N GLU A 231 3.69 -21.02 -15.71
CA GLU A 231 2.81 -21.43 -16.81
C GLU A 231 3.54 -21.57 -18.16
N LYS A 232 4.86 -21.30 -18.20
CA LYS A 232 5.68 -21.29 -19.43
C LYS A 232 5.21 -20.25 -20.46
N MET A 233 4.68 -19.14 -19.98
CA MET A 233 4.14 -18.02 -20.74
C MET A 233 4.96 -16.73 -20.51
N LEU A 234 6.23 -16.86 -20.11
CA LEU A 234 7.19 -15.76 -20.01
C LEU A 234 8.15 -15.81 -21.18
N ASP A 235 8.25 -14.70 -21.93
CA ASP A 235 9.28 -14.50 -22.94
C ASP A 235 10.57 -14.02 -22.26
N GLU A 236 11.54 -14.92 -22.14
CA GLU A 236 12.79 -14.65 -21.43
C GLU A 236 13.72 -13.74 -22.22
N GLU A 237 13.61 -13.67 -23.57
CA GLU A 237 14.40 -12.76 -24.38
C GLU A 237 13.97 -11.32 -24.12
N ILE A 238 12.66 -11.06 -24.14
CA ILE A 238 12.09 -9.76 -23.76
C ILE A 238 12.40 -9.43 -22.30
N TYR A 239 12.30 -10.42 -21.40
CA TYR A 239 12.58 -10.17 -19.97
C TYR A 239 14.01 -9.69 -19.74
N HIS A 240 14.99 -10.26 -20.47
CA HIS A 240 16.41 -9.99 -20.29
C HIS A 240 16.95 -8.84 -21.16
N SER A 241 16.22 -8.41 -22.20
CA SER A 241 16.58 -7.23 -23.01
C SER A 241 16.48 -5.94 -22.18
#